data_211766d1299dfa1e572b2089dda5177e
#
_entry.id   211766d1299dfa1e572b2089dda5177e
#
_cell.length_a   1.000
_cell.length_b   1.000
_cell.length_c   1.000
_cell.angle_alpha   90.00
_cell.angle_beta   90.00
_cell.angle_gamma   90.00
#
_symmetry.space_group_name_H-M   'P 1'
#
loop_
_entity.id
_entity.type
_entity.pdbx_description
1 polymer ?
#
loop_
_entity_poly.entity_id
_entity_poly.type
_entity_poly.pdbx_seq_one_letter_code
_entity_poly.pdbx_strand_id
1 'polypeptide(L)'
;MKKLTISGLALVLLLVSGTAWAGGQSGLYLGGSVGSASFDVSDGNVQYKDDTNAYKIFGGYNFGVIPLINLAIEGSYVDFGTAKEDVAGSSAETSVTGWDLFGLVGVNVGPVSLFGKVGAIRWDGKSSYLSQSGKDSGTDPAYGLGLQLQISSIAIRAEYELFTLDKVDIGFASAGVSYTF
;
A
#
# COMPACT_ATOMS: atom_id res chain seq x y z
N MET A 1 14.17 -15.99 26.18
CA MET A 1 13.85 -16.57 24.88
C MET A 1 12.35 -16.52 24.65
N LYS A 2 11.91 -15.65 23.74
CA LYS A 2 10.64 -15.61 22.99
C LYS A 2 9.32 -15.95 23.70
N LYS A 3 8.81 -15.04 24.53
CA LYS A 3 7.40 -15.05 24.99
C LYS A 3 6.68 -13.72 24.76
N LEU A 4 7.08 -12.94 23.73
CA LEU A 4 6.55 -11.59 23.49
C LEU A 4 5.59 -11.47 22.29
N THR A 5 5.30 -12.55 21.58
CA THR A 5 4.55 -12.48 20.31
C THR A 5 3.05 -12.83 20.40
N ILE A 6 2.58 -13.37 21.54
CA ILE A 6 1.17 -13.77 21.66
C ILE A 6 0.31 -12.66 22.29
N SER A 7 0.89 -11.80 23.10
CA SER A 7 0.14 -10.72 23.77
C SER A 7 -0.26 -9.57 22.83
N GLY A 8 0.49 -9.32 21.76
CA GLY A 8 0.15 -8.29 20.76
C GLY A 8 -1.05 -8.68 19.90
N LEU A 9 -1.17 -9.96 19.54
CA LEU A 9 -2.26 -10.46 18.70
C LEU A 9 -3.59 -10.52 19.47
N ALA A 10 -3.55 -10.76 20.78
CA ALA A 10 -4.74 -10.79 21.63
C ALA A 10 -5.33 -9.39 21.90
N LEU A 11 -4.51 -8.34 21.88
CA LEU A 11 -4.97 -6.96 22.09
C LEU A 11 -5.72 -6.41 20.86
N VAL A 12 -5.37 -6.86 19.64
CA VAL A 12 -6.06 -6.47 18.40
C VAL A 12 -7.44 -7.12 18.30
N LEU A 13 -7.63 -8.31 18.89
CA LEU A 13 -8.90 -9.05 18.86
C LEU A 13 -9.95 -8.54 19.87
N LEU A 14 -9.57 -7.72 20.85
CA LEU A 14 -10.50 -7.20 21.89
C LEU A 14 -11.17 -5.88 21.51
N LEU A 15 -10.84 -5.25 20.39
CA LEU A 15 -11.51 -4.03 19.89
C LEU A 15 -12.71 -4.31 18.97
N VAL A 16 -13.12 -5.57 18.84
CA VAL A 16 -14.17 -6.05 17.90
C VAL A 16 -15.56 -6.09 18.55
N SER A 17 -16.04 -4.98 19.08
CA SER A 17 -17.45 -4.87 19.46
C SER A 17 -18.08 -3.59 18.92
N GLY A 18 -18.17 -3.48 17.59
CA GLY A 18 -18.88 -2.42 16.88
C GLY A 18 -20.08 -2.98 16.15
N THR A 19 -21.23 -2.39 16.35
CA THR A 19 -22.52 -2.72 15.75
C THR A 19 -22.49 -2.60 14.23
N ALA A 20 -22.81 -3.69 13.53
CA ALA A 20 -22.93 -3.70 12.08
C ALA A 20 -24.11 -2.82 11.62
N TRP A 21 -23.81 -1.73 10.91
CA TRP A 21 -24.80 -0.95 10.17
C TRP A 21 -24.56 -1.16 8.68
N ALA A 22 -25.58 -1.66 7.98
CA ALA A 22 -25.57 -1.83 6.53
C ALA A 22 -25.82 -0.47 5.87
N GLY A 23 -24.76 0.15 5.39
CA GLY A 23 -24.80 1.40 4.64
C GLY A 23 -23.50 2.16 4.88
N GLY A 24 -22.72 2.46 3.82
CA GLY A 24 -21.47 3.21 3.79
C GLY A 24 -20.75 3.26 5.14
N GLN A 25 -19.97 2.25 5.48
CA GLN A 25 -19.43 2.13 6.84
C GLN A 25 -18.48 3.30 7.12
N SER A 26 -18.95 4.27 7.92
CA SER A 26 -18.07 5.25 8.52
C SER A 26 -17.35 4.61 9.69
N GLY A 27 -16.03 4.80 9.77
CA GLY A 27 -15.25 4.26 10.87
C GLY A 27 -13.80 4.10 10.55
N LEU A 28 -13.07 3.76 11.57
CA LEU A 28 -11.66 3.43 11.48
C LEU A 28 -11.52 2.05 10.82
N TYR A 29 -10.57 1.90 9.91
CA TYR A 29 -10.23 0.61 9.33
C TYR A 29 -8.73 0.35 9.35
N LEU A 30 -8.37 -0.92 9.37
CA LEU A 30 -7.00 -1.40 9.30
C LEU A 30 -6.93 -2.58 8.35
N GLY A 31 -5.88 -2.65 7.56
CA GLY A 31 -5.72 -3.72 6.58
C GLY A 31 -4.28 -3.97 6.16
N GLY A 32 -4.14 -4.95 5.29
CA GLY A 32 -2.88 -5.27 4.64
C GLY A 32 -3.10 -5.85 3.26
N SER A 33 -2.15 -5.64 2.39
CA SER A 33 -2.13 -6.15 1.03
C SER A 33 -0.77 -6.70 0.64
N VAL A 34 -0.77 -7.60 -0.33
CA VAL A 34 0.42 -8.15 -0.97
C VAL A 34 0.25 -8.04 -2.47
N GLY A 35 1.34 -7.92 -3.20
CA GLY A 35 1.27 -7.76 -4.64
C GLY A 35 2.62 -7.73 -5.30
N SER A 36 2.65 -7.21 -6.52
CA SER A 36 3.85 -7.04 -7.33
C SER A 36 4.11 -5.56 -7.58
N ALA A 37 5.34 -5.13 -7.34
CA ALA A 37 5.82 -3.81 -7.70
C ALA A 37 6.66 -3.92 -8.97
N SER A 38 6.35 -3.07 -9.97
CA SER A 38 7.07 -2.95 -11.23
C SER A 38 7.81 -1.62 -11.25
N PHE A 39 9.09 -1.67 -11.51
CA PHE A 39 9.95 -0.48 -11.62
C PHE A 39 10.15 -0.13 -13.10
N ASP A 40 9.68 1.06 -13.51
CA ASP A 40 9.91 1.58 -14.86
C ASP A 40 10.95 2.70 -14.80
N VAL A 41 12.16 2.39 -15.29
CA VAL A 41 13.24 3.38 -15.43
C VAL A 41 13.20 3.93 -16.86
N SER A 42 12.78 5.20 -17.00
CA SER A 42 12.77 5.92 -18.29
C SER A 42 14.08 6.71 -18.46
N ASP A 43 15.15 6.04 -18.84
CA ASP A 43 16.37 6.71 -19.35
C ASP A 43 16.62 6.27 -20.79
N GLY A 44 16.17 7.13 -21.72
CA GLY A 44 16.39 7.15 -23.18
C GLY A 44 16.84 5.86 -23.86
N ASN A 45 15.97 4.94 -24.22
CA ASN A 45 16.13 3.73 -25.04
C ASN A 45 16.33 2.37 -24.34
N VAL A 46 16.36 2.28 -23.02
CA VAL A 46 16.37 0.99 -22.32
C VAL A 46 15.19 0.97 -21.35
N GLN A 47 14.14 0.23 -21.68
CA GLN A 47 13.06 -0.09 -20.75
C GLN A 47 13.53 -1.28 -19.91
N TYR A 48 13.83 -1.04 -18.67
CA TYR A 48 14.08 -2.10 -17.69
C TYR A 48 12.79 -2.27 -16.85
N LYS A 49 12.24 -3.46 -16.89
CA LYS A 49 11.08 -3.81 -16.08
C LYS A 49 11.46 -4.98 -15.18
N ASP A 50 11.55 -4.73 -13.90
CA ASP A 50 11.76 -5.75 -12.89
C ASP A 50 10.52 -5.81 -11.97
N ASP A 51 10.03 -7.02 -11.70
CA ASP A 51 8.86 -7.24 -10.87
C ASP A 51 9.29 -7.86 -9.54
N THR A 52 8.99 -7.17 -8.43
CA THR A 52 9.30 -7.65 -7.08
C THR A 52 8.02 -7.92 -6.29
N ASN A 53 8.10 -8.84 -5.33
CA ASN A 53 7.03 -9.02 -4.36
C ASN A 53 7.04 -7.88 -3.36
N ALA A 54 5.88 -7.23 -3.20
CA ALA A 54 5.71 -6.09 -2.31
C ALA A 54 4.57 -6.36 -1.32
N TYR A 55 4.61 -5.69 -0.17
CA TYR A 55 3.52 -5.71 0.80
C TYR A 55 3.26 -4.32 1.36
N LYS A 56 2.02 -4.11 1.80
CA LYS A 56 1.56 -2.86 2.38
C LYS A 56 0.70 -3.14 3.60
N ILE A 57 0.89 -2.37 4.66
CA ILE A 57 0.00 -2.29 5.81
C ILE A 57 -0.60 -0.89 5.80
N PHE A 58 -1.92 -0.78 5.89
CA PHE A 58 -2.62 0.48 5.79
C PHE A 58 -3.69 0.62 6.86
N GLY A 59 -3.97 1.86 7.23
CA GLY A 59 -5.06 2.21 8.11
C GLY A 59 -5.65 3.55 7.74
N GLY A 60 -6.94 3.71 7.98
CA GLY A 60 -7.62 4.91 7.56
C GLY A 60 -8.95 5.12 8.27
N TYR A 61 -9.58 6.23 7.92
CA TYR A 61 -10.91 6.58 8.39
C TYR A 61 -11.83 6.87 7.23
N ASN A 62 -12.94 6.15 7.19
CA ASN A 62 -14.00 6.33 6.21
C ASN A 62 -15.06 7.27 6.77
N PHE A 63 -15.37 8.36 6.08
CA PHE A 63 -16.27 9.41 6.56
C PHE A 63 -17.76 9.10 6.36
N GLY A 64 -18.14 8.16 5.50
CA GLY A 64 -19.53 7.70 5.33
C GLY A 64 -20.55 8.81 5.09
N VAL A 65 -20.18 9.88 4.39
CA VAL A 65 -20.97 11.13 4.32
C VAL A 65 -22.24 10.97 3.50
N ILE A 66 -22.20 10.13 2.47
CA ILE A 66 -23.32 9.89 1.55
C ILE A 66 -23.37 8.39 1.20
N PRO A 67 -24.54 7.74 1.17
CA PRO A 67 -24.64 6.28 0.95
C PRO A 67 -23.99 5.76 -0.33
N LEU A 68 -23.92 6.59 -1.37
CA LEU A 68 -23.34 6.24 -2.68
C LEU A 68 -21.89 6.68 -2.84
N ILE A 69 -21.42 7.60 -2.01
CA ILE A 69 -20.08 8.18 -2.13
C ILE A 69 -19.28 7.81 -0.90
N ASN A 70 -18.13 7.20 -1.13
CA ASN A 70 -17.15 6.90 -0.11
C ASN A 70 -16.05 7.95 -0.13
N LEU A 71 -15.79 8.57 1.02
CA LEU A 71 -14.65 9.46 1.24
C LEU A 71 -13.82 8.89 2.39
N ALA A 72 -12.52 8.78 2.20
CA ALA A 72 -11.62 8.31 3.25
C ALA A 72 -10.29 9.03 3.21
N ILE A 73 -9.58 8.98 4.34
CA ILE A 73 -8.17 9.28 4.44
C ILE A 73 -7.45 8.00 4.88
N GLU A 74 -6.34 7.68 4.23
CA GLU A 74 -5.59 6.44 4.45
C GLU A 74 -4.11 6.75 4.54
N GLY A 75 -3.46 6.22 5.57
CA GLY A 75 -2.01 6.21 5.67
C GLY A 75 -1.50 4.78 5.59
N SER A 76 -0.36 4.57 4.93
CA SER A 76 0.20 3.23 4.84
C SER A 76 1.73 3.20 4.94
N TYR A 77 2.23 2.03 5.28
CA TYR A 77 3.62 1.64 5.12
C TYR A 77 3.71 0.61 4.01
N VAL A 78 4.57 0.87 3.04
CA VAL A 78 4.81 -0.01 1.90
C VAL A 78 6.27 -0.43 1.85
N ASP A 79 6.49 -1.71 1.57
CA ASP A 79 7.79 -2.29 1.26
C ASP A 79 7.70 -2.88 -0.15
N PHE A 80 8.41 -2.26 -1.09
CA PHE A 80 8.42 -2.67 -2.49
C PHE A 80 9.33 -3.88 -2.77
N GLY A 81 9.91 -4.47 -1.71
CA GLY A 81 10.81 -5.61 -1.82
C GLY A 81 12.24 -5.21 -2.14
N THR A 82 13.01 -6.20 -2.53
CA THR A 82 14.43 -6.03 -2.89
C THR A 82 14.64 -6.55 -4.30
N ALA A 83 15.01 -5.66 -5.20
CA ALA A 83 15.50 -6.01 -6.52
C ALA A 83 16.97 -6.46 -6.42
N LYS A 84 17.29 -7.60 -7.03
CA LYS A 84 18.65 -8.16 -7.06
C LYS A 84 19.11 -8.27 -8.49
N GLU A 85 20.20 -7.59 -8.80
CA GLU A 85 20.88 -7.71 -10.09
C GLU A 85 22.27 -8.31 -9.91
N ASP A 86 22.57 -9.34 -10.69
CA ASP A 86 23.91 -9.89 -10.80
C ASP A 86 24.64 -9.23 -11.99
N VAL A 87 25.43 -8.20 -11.73
CA VAL A 87 26.24 -7.53 -12.72
C VAL A 87 27.68 -8.02 -12.61
N ALA A 88 28.14 -8.76 -13.60
CA ALA A 88 29.54 -9.24 -13.74
C ALA A 88 30.09 -9.96 -12.49
N GLY A 89 29.26 -10.81 -11.83
CA GLY A 89 29.72 -11.59 -10.68
C GLY A 89 29.66 -10.85 -9.34
N SER A 90 29.02 -9.68 -9.30
CA SER A 90 28.74 -8.92 -8.07
C SER A 90 27.24 -8.66 -7.97
N SER A 91 26.65 -9.00 -6.84
CA SER A 91 25.22 -8.76 -6.58
C SER A 91 25.00 -7.32 -6.15
N ALA A 92 24.19 -6.58 -6.90
CA ALA A 92 23.65 -5.29 -6.50
C ALA A 92 22.26 -5.51 -5.88
N GLU A 93 22.02 -4.98 -4.68
CA GLU A 93 20.74 -5.06 -4.01
C GLU A 93 20.16 -3.64 -3.83
N THR A 94 18.91 -3.45 -4.25
CA THR A 94 18.19 -2.20 -4.05
C THR A 94 16.87 -2.51 -3.36
N SER A 95 16.62 -1.90 -2.22
CA SER A 95 15.35 -1.97 -1.51
C SER A 95 14.75 -0.59 -1.33
N VAL A 96 13.45 -0.48 -1.54
CA VAL A 96 12.69 0.76 -1.39
C VAL A 96 11.54 0.51 -0.42
N THR A 97 11.43 1.37 0.58
CA THR A 97 10.32 1.39 1.53
C THR A 97 9.76 2.79 1.63
N GLY A 98 8.49 2.94 2.01
CA GLY A 98 7.88 4.26 2.13
C GLY A 98 6.70 4.31 3.10
N TRP A 99 6.38 5.54 3.49
CA TRP A 99 5.14 5.90 4.16
C TRP A 99 4.34 6.78 3.22
N ASP A 100 3.07 6.47 3.03
CA ASP A 100 2.20 7.27 2.20
C ASP A 100 0.98 7.79 2.96
N LEU A 101 0.38 8.83 2.39
CA LEU A 101 -0.88 9.39 2.85
C LEU A 101 -1.75 9.70 1.63
N PHE A 102 -2.95 9.14 1.60
CA PHE A 102 -3.92 9.27 0.52
C PHE A 102 -5.25 9.86 0.99
N GLY A 103 -5.86 10.68 0.14
CA GLY A 103 -7.29 10.94 0.12
C GLY A 103 -7.95 9.98 -0.88
N LEU A 104 -9.03 9.34 -0.47
CA LEU A 104 -9.80 8.39 -1.29
C LEU A 104 -11.18 8.95 -1.58
N VAL A 105 -11.62 8.78 -2.81
CA VAL A 105 -13.00 9.03 -3.24
C VAL A 105 -13.50 7.87 -4.06
N GLY A 106 -14.70 7.39 -3.76
CA GLY A 106 -15.28 6.23 -4.45
C GLY A 106 -16.78 6.27 -4.54
N VAL A 107 -17.30 5.36 -5.35
CA VAL A 107 -18.73 5.11 -5.49
C VAL A 107 -19.05 3.69 -5.06
N ASN A 108 -20.13 3.54 -4.30
CA ASN A 108 -20.62 2.26 -3.79
C ASN A 108 -21.81 1.79 -4.62
N VAL A 109 -21.72 0.57 -5.13
CA VAL A 109 -22.82 -0.12 -5.83
C VAL A 109 -23.08 -1.44 -5.10
N GLY A 110 -24.01 -1.39 -4.14
CA GLY A 110 -24.22 -2.51 -3.22
C GLY A 110 -22.96 -2.81 -2.40
N PRO A 111 -22.49 -4.07 -2.37
CA PRO A 111 -21.30 -4.43 -1.61
C PRO A 111 -19.97 -4.08 -2.31
N VAL A 112 -20.03 -3.62 -3.55
CA VAL A 112 -18.85 -3.30 -4.36
C VAL A 112 -18.61 -1.80 -4.36
N SER A 113 -17.37 -1.39 -4.15
CA SER A 113 -16.92 0.00 -4.27
C SER A 113 -15.84 0.10 -5.33
N LEU A 114 -15.95 1.09 -6.20
CA LEU A 114 -14.87 1.56 -7.06
C LEU A 114 -14.34 2.87 -6.48
N PHE A 115 -13.05 2.98 -6.27
CA PHE A 115 -12.45 4.18 -5.70
C PHE A 115 -11.16 4.59 -6.40
N GLY A 116 -10.91 5.90 -6.38
CA GLY A 116 -9.64 6.49 -6.72
C GLY A 116 -8.97 7.07 -5.49
N LYS A 117 -7.65 7.15 -5.51
CA LYS A 117 -6.88 7.77 -4.45
C LYS A 117 -5.77 8.66 -5.00
N VAL A 118 -5.52 9.75 -4.29
CA VAL A 118 -4.46 10.71 -4.59
C VAL A 118 -3.77 11.12 -3.29
N GLY A 119 -2.45 11.20 -3.34
CA GLY A 119 -1.68 11.47 -2.15
C GLY A 119 -0.20 11.70 -2.43
N ALA A 120 0.60 11.45 -1.42
CA ALA A 120 2.05 11.54 -1.52
C ALA A 120 2.70 10.39 -0.73
N ILE A 121 3.86 9.96 -1.20
CA ILE A 121 4.72 8.99 -0.53
C ILE A 121 6.01 9.67 -0.08
N ARG A 122 6.45 9.40 1.14
CA ARG A 122 7.81 9.63 1.60
C ARG A 122 8.55 8.31 1.58
N TRP A 123 9.56 8.20 0.74
CA TRP A 123 10.31 6.98 0.53
C TRP A 123 11.76 7.07 0.98
N ASP A 124 12.31 5.92 1.36
CA ASP A 124 13.70 5.71 1.68
C ASP A 124 14.23 4.56 0.84
N GLY A 125 15.18 4.86 -0.04
CA GLY A 125 15.90 3.89 -0.87
C GLY A 125 17.27 3.56 -0.31
N LYS A 126 17.63 2.29 -0.32
CA LYS A 126 18.97 1.80 0.02
C LYS A 126 19.52 1.00 -1.13
N SER A 127 20.69 1.38 -1.64
CA SER A 127 21.44 0.63 -2.63
C SER A 127 22.77 0.19 -2.05
N SER A 128 23.15 -1.06 -2.29
CA SER A 128 24.43 -1.62 -1.88
C SER A 128 25.13 -2.20 -3.09
N TYR A 129 26.32 -1.68 -3.41
CA TYR A 129 27.19 -2.17 -4.46
C TYR A 129 28.65 -2.19 -3.98
N LEU A 130 29.33 -3.36 -4.00
CA LEU A 130 30.77 -3.53 -3.69
C LEU A 130 31.26 -2.74 -2.48
N SER A 131 30.62 -2.91 -1.30
CA SER A 131 30.98 -2.23 -0.03
C SER A 131 30.72 -0.72 0.03
N GLN A 132 30.06 -0.15 -0.98
CA GLN A 132 29.53 1.20 -0.92
C GLN A 132 28.01 1.15 -0.74
N SER A 133 27.49 1.83 0.29
CA SER A 133 26.06 1.99 0.52
C SER A 133 25.63 3.42 0.20
N GLY A 134 24.67 3.57 -0.70
CA GLY A 134 23.98 4.83 -0.99
C GLY A 134 22.64 4.86 -0.24
N LYS A 135 22.25 6.02 0.27
CA LYS A 135 20.90 6.29 0.77
C LYS A 135 20.35 7.47 0.01
N ASP A 136 19.14 7.32 -0.48
CA ASP A 136 18.38 8.39 -1.10
C ASP A 136 16.97 8.41 -0.51
N SER A 137 16.35 9.58 -0.43
CA SER A 137 14.99 9.73 0.13
C SER A 137 14.31 10.93 -0.50
N GLY A 138 12.99 10.81 -0.70
CA GLY A 138 12.20 11.87 -1.30
C GLY A 138 10.76 11.88 -0.81
N THR A 139 10.00 12.86 -1.31
CA THR A 139 8.55 12.93 -1.11
C THR A 139 7.93 13.26 -2.45
N ASP A 140 7.12 12.35 -2.97
CA ASP A 140 6.64 12.38 -4.33
C ASP A 140 5.14 12.10 -4.41
N PRO A 141 4.46 12.54 -5.48
CA PRO A 141 3.04 12.28 -5.65
C PRO A 141 2.76 10.80 -5.89
N ALA A 142 1.59 10.38 -5.41
CA ALA A 142 1.12 9.03 -5.56
C ALA A 142 -0.37 9.03 -5.95
N TYR A 143 -0.75 8.10 -6.82
CA TYR A 143 -2.10 7.95 -7.34
C TYR A 143 -2.50 6.48 -7.31
N GLY A 144 -3.79 6.20 -7.28
CA GLY A 144 -4.25 4.82 -7.35
C GLY A 144 -5.71 4.69 -7.70
N LEU A 145 -6.05 3.48 -8.14
CA LEU A 145 -7.41 3.03 -8.39
C LEU A 145 -7.61 1.71 -7.67
N GLY A 146 -8.81 1.45 -7.20
CA GLY A 146 -9.11 0.18 -6.53
C GLY A 146 -10.57 -0.23 -6.62
N LEU A 147 -10.75 -1.53 -6.46
CA LEU A 147 -12.04 -2.18 -6.26
C LEU A 147 -12.05 -2.77 -4.86
N GLN A 148 -13.19 -2.65 -4.19
CA GLN A 148 -13.40 -3.21 -2.86
C GLN A 148 -14.72 -3.96 -2.83
N LEU A 149 -14.72 -5.17 -2.27
CA LEU A 149 -15.90 -5.94 -1.93
C LEU A 149 -16.05 -5.95 -0.41
N GLN A 150 -17.09 -5.30 0.10
CA GLN A 150 -17.39 -5.21 1.52
C GLN A 150 -18.36 -6.31 1.94
N ILE A 151 -17.99 -7.11 2.93
CA ILE A 151 -18.82 -8.15 3.53
C ILE A 151 -18.82 -7.92 5.04
N SER A 152 -19.88 -7.28 5.55
CA SER A 152 -19.93 -6.82 6.95
C SER A 152 -18.72 -5.93 7.28
N SER A 153 -18.00 -6.20 8.33
CA SER A 153 -16.80 -5.46 8.74
C SER A 153 -15.51 -5.80 7.94
N ILE A 154 -15.55 -6.82 7.08
CA ILE A 154 -14.39 -7.25 6.30
C ILE A 154 -14.53 -6.75 4.87
N ALA A 155 -13.46 -6.20 4.32
CA ALA A 155 -13.38 -5.87 2.92
C ALA A 155 -12.22 -6.60 2.25
N ILE A 156 -12.46 -7.08 1.02
CA ILE A 156 -11.42 -7.56 0.11
C ILE A 156 -11.17 -6.45 -0.90
N ARG A 157 -9.90 -6.11 -1.13
CA ARG A 157 -9.50 -4.99 -2.00
C ARG A 157 -8.55 -5.48 -3.08
N ALA A 158 -8.67 -4.93 -4.28
CA ALA A 158 -7.69 -5.02 -5.36
C ALA A 158 -7.36 -3.59 -5.78
N GLU A 159 -6.07 -3.27 -5.82
CA GLU A 159 -5.58 -1.91 -6.06
C GLU A 159 -4.46 -1.89 -7.08
N TYR A 160 -4.38 -0.80 -7.83
CA TYR A 160 -3.23 -0.43 -8.62
C TYR A 160 -2.80 0.99 -8.25
N GLU A 161 -1.56 1.13 -7.81
CA GLU A 161 -0.98 2.38 -7.34
C GLU A 161 0.22 2.76 -8.20
N LEU A 162 0.38 4.04 -8.45
CA LEU A 162 1.51 4.64 -9.16
C LEU A 162 2.20 5.62 -8.23
N PHE A 163 3.47 5.40 -8.01
CA PHE A 163 4.36 6.28 -7.24
C PHE A 163 5.36 6.88 -8.22
N THR A 164 5.23 8.20 -8.49
CA THR A 164 6.10 8.90 -9.45
C THR A 164 7.28 9.50 -8.69
N LEU A 165 8.36 8.75 -8.55
CA LEU A 165 9.57 9.19 -7.92
C LEU A 165 10.45 9.95 -8.94
N ASP A 166 11.32 10.85 -8.48
CA ASP A 166 12.12 11.77 -9.31
C ASP A 166 12.81 11.13 -10.55
N LYS A 167 13.13 9.84 -10.51
CA LYS A 167 13.84 9.12 -11.59
C LYS A 167 13.23 7.77 -11.97
N VAL A 168 12.25 7.29 -11.22
CA VAL A 168 11.67 5.94 -11.37
C VAL A 168 10.20 5.98 -11.05
N ASP A 169 9.38 5.49 -11.97
CA ASP A 169 7.98 5.23 -11.69
C ASP A 169 7.80 3.82 -11.13
N ILE A 170 7.09 3.69 -10.01
CA ILE A 170 6.79 2.40 -9.41
C ILE A 170 5.28 2.14 -9.55
N GLY A 171 4.93 1.11 -10.31
CA GLY A 171 3.59 0.56 -10.36
C GLY A 171 3.42 -0.56 -9.33
N PHE A 172 2.41 -0.49 -8.47
CA PHE A 172 2.12 -1.52 -7.47
C PHE A 172 0.72 -2.08 -7.66
N ALA A 173 0.64 -3.32 -8.14
CA ALA A 173 -0.61 -4.08 -8.22
C ALA A 173 -0.74 -4.98 -7.01
N SER A 174 -1.81 -4.82 -6.24
CA SER A 174 -1.97 -5.53 -4.97
C SER A 174 -3.38 -6.05 -4.73
N ALA A 175 -3.46 -7.10 -3.91
CA ALA A 175 -4.70 -7.61 -3.34
C ALA A 175 -4.56 -7.67 -1.82
N GLY A 176 -5.63 -7.33 -1.11
CA GLY A 176 -5.59 -7.22 0.34
C GLY A 176 -6.92 -7.39 1.02
N VAL A 177 -6.87 -7.33 2.33
CA VAL A 177 -8.05 -7.36 3.21
C VAL A 177 -7.97 -6.24 4.23
N SER A 178 -9.13 -5.72 4.61
CA SER A 178 -9.23 -4.76 5.70
C SER A 178 -10.42 -5.08 6.61
N TYR A 179 -10.34 -4.59 7.83
CA TYR A 179 -11.39 -4.67 8.83
C TYR A 179 -11.79 -3.27 9.27
N THR A 180 -13.08 -2.97 9.25
CA THR A 180 -13.68 -1.72 9.74
C THR A 180 -14.28 -1.94 11.12
N PHE A 181 -13.94 -1.07 12.06
CA PHE A 181 -14.32 -1.13 13.47
C PHE A 181 -15.65 -0.44 13.78
#